data_70c7f04121d3f43b9876b19c2c252615
#
_entry.id   70c7f04121d3f43b9876b19c2c252615
#
_cell.length_a   1.000
_cell.length_b   1.000
_cell.length_c   1.000
_cell.angle_alpha   90.00
_cell.angle_beta   90.00
_cell.angle_gamma   90.00
#
_symmetry.space_group_name_H-M   'P 1'
#
loop_
_entity.id
_entity.type
_entity.pdbx_description
1 polymer ?
#
loop_
_entity_poly.entity_id
_entity_poly.type
_entity_poly.pdbx_seq_one_letter_code
_entity_poly.pdbx_strand_id
1 'polypeptide(L)'
;MDDPHASLFDALFRQVLDGPGESTPEARRAAARNLDVPPDLQPLVAKIHKHAYTVTDQDVARLQATYGDDRMFEIIVSAALGASRKRLMAGLAALEDA
;
A
#
# COMPACT_ATOMS: atom_id res chain seq x y z
N MET A 1 -25.06 -4.73 -1.97
CA MET A 1 -24.88 -5.33 -3.29
C MET A 1 -23.39 -5.41 -3.60
N ASP A 2 -22.93 -6.56 -4.02
CA ASP A 2 -21.52 -6.76 -4.29
C ASP A 2 -21.15 -6.17 -5.64
N ASP A 3 -20.18 -5.26 -5.60
CA ASP A 3 -19.59 -4.73 -6.83
C ASP A 3 -18.54 -5.74 -7.32
N PRO A 4 -18.68 -6.27 -8.55
CA PRO A 4 -17.69 -7.22 -9.09
C PRO A 4 -16.28 -6.65 -9.13
N HIS A 5 -16.14 -5.35 -9.38
CA HIS A 5 -14.83 -4.70 -9.39
C HIS A 5 -14.21 -4.64 -8.00
N ALA A 6 -15.01 -4.37 -6.97
CA ALA A 6 -14.55 -4.37 -5.58
C ALA A 6 -14.09 -5.77 -5.14
N SER A 7 -14.85 -6.82 -5.52
CA SER A 7 -14.48 -8.21 -5.20
C SER A 7 -13.18 -8.62 -5.87
N LEU A 8 -13.01 -8.26 -7.14
CA LEU A 8 -11.78 -8.54 -7.89
C LEU A 8 -10.59 -7.81 -7.25
N PHE A 9 -10.78 -6.55 -6.88
CA PHE A 9 -9.75 -5.76 -6.22
C PHE A 9 -9.37 -6.38 -4.87
N ASP A 10 -10.36 -6.82 -4.09
CA ASP A 10 -10.12 -7.44 -2.79
C ASP A 10 -9.33 -8.75 -2.93
N ALA A 11 -9.60 -9.56 -3.95
CA ALA A 11 -8.85 -10.78 -4.23
C ALA A 11 -7.40 -10.47 -4.55
N LEU A 12 -7.16 -9.48 -5.42
CA LEU A 12 -5.81 -9.03 -5.77
C LEU A 12 -5.09 -8.46 -4.55
N PHE A 13 -5.79 -7.67 -3.77
CA PHE A 13 -5.28 -7.05 -2.55
C PHE A 13 -4.76 -8.12 -1.58
N ARG A 14 -5.55 -9.17 -1.33
CA ARG A 14 -5.15 -10.27 -0.47
C ARG A 14 -3.96 -11.03 -1.03
N GLN A 15 -3.95 -11.27 -2.33
CA GLN A 15 -2.85 -11.98 -2.98
C GLN A 15 -1.53 -11.24 -2.81
N VAL A 16 -1.53 -9.92 -2.95
CA VAL A 16 -0.33 -9.10 -2.77
C VAL A 16 0.10 -9.07 -1.31
N LEU A 17 -0.84 -8.85 -0.39
CA LEU A 17 -0.51 -8.69 1.02
C LEU A 17 -0.17 -10.00 1.72
N ASP A 18 -0.85 -11.07 1.41
CA ASP A 18 -0.72 -12.34 2.11
C ASP A 18 0.10 -13.38 1.33
N GLY A 19 0.45 -13.09 0.09
CA GLY A 19 1.24 -14.00 -0.73
C GLY A 19 2.70 -14.11 -0.27
N PRO A 20 3.45 -15.02 -0.89
CA PRO A 20 4.87 -15.18 -0.56
C PRO A 20 5.67 -13.94 -0.97
N GLY A 21 6.74 -13.64 -0.21
CA GLY A 21 7.60 -12.51 -0.49
C GLY A 21 8.73 -12.44 0.51
N GLU A 22 9.64 -11.48 0.30
CA GLU A 22 10.78 -11.24 1.19
C GLU A 22 10.37 -10.48 2.45
N SER A 23 9.32 -9.64 2.38
CA SER A 23 8.77 -8.96 3.54
C SER A 23 7.69 -9.81 4.20
N THR A 24 7.42 -9.56 5.48
CA THR A 24 6.35 -10.27 6.19
C THR A 24 4.98 -9.75 5.74
N PRO A 25 3.94 -10.61 5.79
CA PRO A 25 2.56 -10.13 5.53
C PRO A 25 2.15 -9.01 6.48
N GLU A 26 2.59 -9.04 7.73
CA GLU A 26 2.31 -7.98 8.71
C GLU A 26 2.86 -6.63 8.27
N ALA A 27 4.10 -6.62 7.78
CA ALA A 27 4.73 -5.39 7.28
C ALA A 27 3.99 -4.84 6.06
N ARG A 28 3.57 -5.71 5.15
CA ARG A 28 2.82 -5.31 3.95
C ARG A 28 1.43 -4.77 4.31
N ARG A 29 0.74 -5.40 5.26
CA ARG A 29 -0.55 -4.93 5.75
C ARG A 29 -0.43 -3.58 6.46
N ALA A 30 0.61 -3.40 7.26
CA ALA A 30 0.88 -2.13 7.93
C ALA A 30 1.07 -1.02 6.90
N ALA A 31 1.85 -1.26 5.85
CA ALA A 31 2.07 -0.30 4.77
C ALA A 31 0.75 0.01 4.03
N ALA A 32 -0.05 -1.02 3.74
CA ALA A 32 -1.33 -0.85 3.06
C ALA A 32 -2.31 0.00 3.87
N ARG A 33 -2.30 -0.14 5.18
CA ARG A 33 -3.19 0.60 6.09
C ARG A 33 -2.62 1.93 6.55
N ASN A 34 -1.33 2.17 6.36
CA ASN A 34 -0.59 3.30 6.93
C ASN A 34 -0.76 3.33 8.46
N LEU A 35 -0.66 2.17 9.08
CA LEU A 35 -0.87 1.98 10.51
C LEU A 35 0.15 0.98 11.04
N ASP A 36 0.78 1.28 12.18
CA ASP A 36 1.80 0.44 12.81
C ASP A 36 3.03 0.21 11.92
N VAL A 37 3.32 1.16 11.04
CA VAL A 37 4.47 1.11 10.15
C VAL A 37 5.75 1.37 10.97
N PRO A 38 6.83 0.60 10.74
CA PRO A 38 8.11 0.89 11.40
C PRO A 38 8.53 2.35 11.23
N PRO A 39 9.12 2.98 12.27
CA PRO A 39 9.40 4.41 12.25
C PRO A 39 10.22 4.90 11.05
N ASP A 40 11.18 4.11 10.58
CA ASP A 40 12.00 4.48 9.43
C ASP A 40 11.24 4.46 8.10
N LEU A 41 10.18 3.66 8.01
CA LEU A 41 9.34 3.55 6.83
C LEU A 41 8.15 4.53 6.85
N GLN A 42 7.81 5.07 8.01
CA GLN A 42 6.63 5.93 8.16
C GLN A 42 6.60 7.12 7.20
N PRO A 43 7.68 7.89 7.03
CA PRO A 43 7.62 9.03 6.12
C PRO A 43 7.33 8.62 4.67
N LEU A 44 7.93 7.54 4.20
CA LEU A 44 7.72 7.05 2.83
C LEU A 44 6.28 6.56 2.65
N VAL A 45 5.79 5.72 3.56
CA VAL A 45 4.45 5.16 3.49
C VAL A 45 3.39 6.27 3.58
N ALA A 46 3.61 7.27 4.45
CA ALA A 46 2.71 8.41 4.57
C ALA A 46 2.65 9.21 3.27
N LYS A 47 3.78 9.43 2.59
CA LYS A 47 3.82 10.11 1.29
C LYS A 47 3.03 9.34 0.24
N ILE A 48 3.19 8.03 0.19
CA ILE A 48 2.49 7.18 -0.77
C ILE A 48 0.97 7.27 -0.56
N HIS A 49 0.52 7.29 0.68
CA HIS A 49 -0.91 7.41 0.99
C HIS A 49 -1.48 8.79 0.71
N LYS A 50 -0.71 9.84 1.00
CA LYS A 50 -1.16 11.23 0.81
C LYS A 50 -0.94 11.73 -0.60
N HIS A 51 0.30 11.68 -1.06
CA HIS A 51 0.74 12.29 -2.32
C HIS A 51 1.88 11.45 -2.90
N ALA A 52 1.53 10.33 -3.54
CA ALA A 52 2.52 9.39 -4.09
C ALA A 52 3.51 10.08 -5.04
N TYR A 53 3.07 11.12 -5.75
CA TYR A 53 3.91 11.86 -6.69
C TYR A 53 5.03 12.66 -6.00
N THR A 54 4.98 12.81 -4.68
CA THR A 54 6.05 13.49 -3.93
C THR A 54 7.19 12.56 -3.51
N VAL A 55 7.05 11.25 -3.72
CA VAL A 55 8.10 10.29 -3.43
C VAL A 55 9.27 10.51 -4.39
N THR A 56 10.47 10.64 -3.86
CA THR A 56 11.69 10.86 -4.63
C THR A 56 12.57 9.62 -4.62
N ASP A 57 13.52 9.56 -5.55
CA ASP A 57 14.53 8.50 -5.57
C ASP A 57 15.33 8.44 -4.27
N GLN A 58 15.57 9.59 -3.65
CA GLN A 58 16.29 9.67 -2.38
C GLN A 58 15.49 9.08 -1.23
N ASP A 59 14.18 9.26 -1.22
CA ASP A 59 13.30 8.67 -0.20
C ASP A 59 13.41 7.14 -0.20
N VAL A 60 13.54 6.55 -1.36
CA VAL A 60 13.63 5.09 -1.54
C VAL A 60 15.06 4.60 -1.32
N ALA A 61 16.04 5.26 -1.91
CA ALA A 61 17.44 4.82 -1.88
C ALA A 61 17.99 4.65 -0.46
N ARG A 62 17.60 5.55 0.43
CA ARG A 62 18.03 5.48 1.83
C ARG A 62 17.56 4.20 2.51
N LEU A 63 16.37 3.75 2.19
CA LEU A 63 15.76 2.57 2.78
C LEU A 63 16.16 1.28 2.06
N GLN A 64 16.50 1.35 0.78
CA GLN A 64 16.98 0.20 0.02
C GLN A 64 18.25 -0.39 0.62
N ALA A 65 19.11 0.45 1.17
CA ALA A 65 20.34 -0.01 1.83
C ALA A 65 20.03 -0.88 3.05
N THR A 66 18.92 -0.62 3.74
CA THR A 66 18.52 -1.35 4.94
C THR A 66 17.69 -2.59 4.62
N TYR A 67 16.72 -2.46 3.72
CA TYR A 67 15.71 -3.50 3.48
C TYR A 67 15.98 -4.33 2.22
N GLY A 68 16.76 -3.82 1.27
CA GLY A 68 16.99 -4.46 -0.02
C GLY A 68 15.86 -4.16 -1.01
N ASP A 69 16.13 -4.44 -2.29
CA ASP A 69 15.23 -4.06 -3.37
C ASP A 69 13.87 -4.77 -3.29
N ASP A 70 13.88 -6.08 -3.02
CA ASP A 70 12.66 -6.87 -3.03
C ASP A 70 11.69 -6.46 -1.92
N ARG A 71 12.20 -6.28 -0.70
CA ARG A 71 11.36 -5.82 0.42
C ARG A 71 10.81 -4.43 0.18
N MET A 72 11.65 -3.53 -0.33
CA MET A 72 11.21 -2.16 -0.63
C MET A 72 10.14 -2.15 -1.71
N PHE A 73 10.31 -2.94 -2.76
CA PHE A 73 9.30 -3.07 -3.81
C PHE A 73 7.97 -3.54 -3.23
N GLU A 74 8.00 -4.58 -2.41
CA GLU A 74 6.80 -5.15 -1.79
C GLU A 74 6.09 -4.15 -0.88
N ILE A 75 6.84 -3.40 -0.08
CA ILE A 75 6.29 -2.39 0.83
C ILE A 75 5.67 -1.23 0.04
N ILE A 76 6.35 -0.75 -1.00
CA ILE A 76 5.85 0.34 -1.84
C ILE A 76 4.57 -0.07 -2.57
N VAL A 77 4.57 -1.27 -3.17
CA VAL A 77 3.37 -1.78 -3.86
C VAL A 77 2.21 -1.95 -2.89
N SER A 78 2.47 -2.48 -1.69
CA SER A 78 1.44 -2.65 -0.67
C SER A 78 0.84 -1.31 -0.22
N ALA A 79 1.68 -0.31 0.01
CA ALA A 79 1.23 1.03 0.39
C ALA A 79 0.40 1.67 -0.74
N ALA A 80 0.87 1.57 -1.98
CA ALA A 80 0.18 2.13 -3.15
C ALA A 80 -1.18 1.44 -3.37
N LEU A 81 -1.22 0.12 -3.22
CA LEU A 81 -2.44 -0.66 -3.36
C LEU A 81 -3.46 -0.29 -2.27
N GLY A 82 -2.99 -0.13 -1.04
CA GLY A 82 -3.85 0.30 0.08
C GLY A 82 -4.41 1.71 -0.12
N ALA A 83 -3.59 2.64 -0.60
CA ALA A 83 -4.02 4.00 -0.93
C ALA A 83 -5.07 3.99 -2.06
N SER A 84 -4.85 3.17 -3.09
CA SER A 84 -5.78 3.02 -4.20
C SER A 84 -7.13 2.44 -3.75
N ARG A 85 -7.08 1.44 -2.86
CA ARG A 85 -8.28 0.83 -2.31
C ARG A 85 -9.13 1.84 -1.53
N LYS A 86 -8.49 2.67 -0.72
CA LYS A 86 -9.20 3.74 0.02
C LYS A 86 -9.92 4.68 -0.93
N ARG A 87 -9.25 5.09 -2.00
CA ARG A 87 -9.84 6.01 -3.00
C ARG A 87 -10.99 5.35 -3.75
N LEU A 88 -10.82 4.07 -4.11
CA LEU A 88 -11.87 3.31 -4.78
C LEU A 88 -13.12 3.20 -3.89
N MET A 89 -12.94 2.82 -2.64
CA MET A 89 -14.06 2.67 -1.70
C MET A 89 -14.76 4.00 -1.42
N ALA A 90 -13.99 5.09 -1.31
CA ALA A 90 -14.56 6.43 -1.13
C ALA A 90 -15.37 6.85 -2.35
N GLY A 91 -14.87 6.56 -3.57
CA GLY A 91 -15.58 6.84 -4.81
C GLY A 91 -16.88 6.05 -4.94
N LEU A 92 -16.85 4.76 -4.60
CA LEU A 92 -18.03 3.92 -4.61
C LEU A 92 -19.08 4.39 -3.59
N ALA A 93 -18.65 4.76 -2.39
CA ALA A 93 -19.55 5.30 -1.37
C ALA A 93 -20.20 6.61 -1.83
N ALA A 94 -19.45 7.49 -2.47
CA ALA A 94 -19.98 8.74 -3.02
C ALA A 94 -21.04 8.49 -4.11
N LEU A 95 -20.84 7.47 -4.94
CA LEU A 95 -21.81 7.09 -5.97
C LEU A 95 -23.10 6.55 -5.36
N GLU A 96 -23.01 5.79 -4.26
CA GLU A 96 -24.19 5.26 -3.58
C GLU A 96 -25.02 6.38 -2.93
N ASP A 97 -24.35 7.44 -2.46
CA ASP A 97 -24.99 8.56 -1.78
C ASP A 97 -25.54 9.60 -2.76
N ALA A 98 -25.23 9.49 -4.02
CA ALA A 98 -25.64 10.48 -5.03
C ALA A 98 -27.10 10.34 -5.49
#